data_be033de0456058163168545d6e616e95
#
_entry.id   be033de0456058163168545d6e616e95
#
_cell.length_a   1.000
_cell.length_b   1.000
_cell.length_c   1.000
_cell.angle_alpha   90.00
_cell.angle_beta   90.00
_cell.angle_gamma   90.00
#
_symmetry.space_group_name_H-M   'P 1'
#
loop_
_entity.id
_entity.type
_entity.pdbx_description
1 polymer ?
#
loop_
_entity_poly.entity_id
_entity_poly.type
_entity_poly.pdbx_seq_one_letter_code
_entity_poly.pdbx_strand_id
1 'polypeptide(L)'
;DALGPETASTIFGLFSPGKIVECVRAAVELPFDEGIAKERALFVECLNSPQRQGLVHAFFAERETAKIPEAQAAAPRHFAKIAVIGGGTMGAGITVAALDAGLTVTMIERDAESIARGQKNVEKVYDGLIAKGRMTAEGKAAILARYTPSTRYDDIADVDLVIEAVFEDLEVKKAVFKELDRVCKPGAVLATNTSYLDIDAIAAVTSRPQDVIGLHFFSPANIMKLLEIVVPSKVAPDVVVTSFELAKRMKKVPVRAGVCDGFIGNRILSVYREAANYVLEDGASPYDIDAAVRGFGYPMWPFQVSDLAGGDIGWATRKR
;
A
#
# COMPACT_ATOMS: atom_id res chain seq x y z
N ASP A 1 24.25 22.48 2.04
CA ASP A 1 23.21 22.74 3.07
C ASP A 1 22.01 23.57 2.58
N ALA A 2 21.85 23.75 1.25
CA ALA A 2 20.70 24.46 0.68
C ALA A 2 19.41 23.61 0.60
N LEU A 3 19.49 22.32 0.91
CA LEU A 3 18.34 21.41 0.93
C LEU A 3 18.03 21.08 2.39
N GLY A 4 16.80 21.33 2.83
CA GLY A 4 16.36 20.95 4.17
C GLY A 4 16.50 19.43 4.42
N PRO A 5 16.54 18.97 5.68
CA PRO A 5 16.79 17.57 6.04
C PRO A 5 15.79 16.57 5.40
N GLU A 6 14.56 16.98 5.13
CA GLU A 6 13.56 16.15 4.43
C GLU A 6 13.92 15.94 2.95
N THR A 7 14.43 16.96 2.27
CA THR A 7 14.86 16.86 0.87
C THR A 7 16.13 16.01 0.76
N ALA A 8 17.05 16.16 1.70
CA ALA A 8 18.27 15.36 1.77
C ALA A 8 17.97 13.86 1.93
N SER A 9 16.97 13.50 2.77
CA SER A 9 16.57 12.09 2.95
C SER A 9 15.93 11.49 1.70
N THR A 10 15.18 12.27 0.94
CA THR A 10 14.48 11.84 -0.27
C THR A 10 15.42 11.58 -1.46
N ILE A 11 16.56 12.29 -1.50
CA ILE A 11 17.54 12.20 -2.59
C ILE A 11 18.79 11.41 -2.23
N PHE A 12 18.84 10.85 -1.00
CA PHE A 12 20.00 10.09 -0.55
C PHE A 12 20.31 8.93 -1.51
N GLY A 13 21.57 8.90 -1.98
CA GLY A 13 22.03 7.89 -2.93
C GLY A 13 21.64 8.10 -4.39
N LEU A 14 20.79 9.11 -4.71
CA LEU A 14 20.48 9.45 -6.09
C LEU A 14 21.54 10.34 -6.71
N PHE A 15 21.94 10.01 -7.96
CA PHE A 15 23.00 10.72 -8.70
C PHE A 15 22.55 12.08 -9.24
N SER A 16 21.39 12.11 -9.92
CA SER A 16 20.92 13.28 -10.66
C SER A 16 20.58 14.51 -9.79
N PRO A 17 20.05 14.42 -8.55
CA PRO A 17 19.78 15.61 -7.73
C PRO A 17 21.06 16.45 -7.44
N GLY A 18 22.19 15.77 -7.19
CA GLY A 18 23.49 16.47 -7.04
C GLY A 18 23.87 17.23 -8.31
N LYS A 19 23.66 16.62 -9.48
CA LYS A 19 23.95 17.26 -10.78
C LYS A 19 23.02 18.44 -11.06
N ILE A 20 21.75 18.39 -10.62
CA ILE A 20 20.83 19.53 -10.72
C ILE A 20 21.35 20.72 -9.90
N VAL A 21 21.83 20.48 -8.69
CA VAL A 21 22.44 21.54 -7.87
C VAL A 21 23.66 22.15 -8.55
N GLU A 22 24.53 21.34 -9.17
CA GLU A 22 25.67 21.81 -9.95
C GLU A 22 25.21 22.68 -11.16
N CYS A 23 24.12 22.30 -11.85
CA CYS A 23 23.56 23.10 -12.95
C CYS A 23 23.06 24.46 -12.47
N VAL A 24 22.30 24.49 -11.36
CA VAL A 24 21.81 25.76 -10.77
C VAL A 24 22.96 26.67 -10.36
N ARG A 25 24.02 26.11 -9.77
CA ARG A 25 25.22 26.86 -9.42
C ARG A 25 25.90 27.43 -10.67
N ALA A 26 26.08 26.62 -11.71
CA ALA A 26 26.67 27.07 -12.98
C ALA A 26 25.87 28.20 -13.63
N ALA A 27 24.54 28.18 -13.53
CA ALA A 27 23.67 29.25 -14.06
C ALA A 27 23.85 30.60 -13.34
N VAL A 28 24.35 30.59 -12.09
CA VAL A 28 24.63 31.81 -11.31
C VAL A 28 26.09 32.29 -11.47
N GLU A 29 27.02 31.34 -11.55
CA GLU A 29 28.47 31.64 -11.47
C GLU A 29 29.16 31.78 -12.83
N LEU A 30 28.60 31.22 -13.91
CA LEU A 30 29.21 31.17 -15.23
C LEU A 30 28.51 32.09 -16.25
N PRO A 31 29.22 32.57 -17.30
CA PRO A 31 28.59 33.15 -18.47
C PRO A 31 27.57 32.17 -19.10
N PHE A 32 26.52 32.70 -19.74
CA PHE A 32 25.38 31.91 -20.22
C PHE A 32 25.81 30.70 -21.08
N ASP A 33 26.68 30.91 -22.08
CA ASP A 33 27.10 29.82 -22.98
C ASP A 33 27.92 28.75 -22.27
N GLU A 34 28.78 29.14 -21.32
CA GLU A 34 29.54 28.21 -20.49
C GLU A 34 28.60 27.43 -19.52
N GLY A 35 27.59 28.10 -18.92
CA GLY A 35 26.58 27.51 -18.11
C GLY A 35 25.79 26.43 -18.86
N ILE A 36 25.35 26.71 -20.08
CA ILE A 36 24.66 25.76 -20.96
C ILE A 36 25.55 24.57 -21.33
N ALA A 37 26.82 24.83 -21.62
CA ALA A 37 27.78 23.76 -21.93
C ALA A 37 27.98 22.83 -20.71
N LYS A 38 28.06 23.40 -19.50
CA LYS A 38 28.16 22.66 -18.24
C LYS A 38 26.91 21.83 -17.97
N GLU A 39 25.71 22.42 -18.12
CA GLU A 39 24.43 21.69 -17.99
C GLU A 39 24.37 20.50 -18.94
N ARG A 40 24.75 20.71 -20.20
CA ARG A 40 24.78 19.62 -21.21
C ARG A 40 25.71 18.48 -20.80
N ALA A 41 26.89 18.79 -20.29
CA ALA A 41 27.86 17.80 -19.82
C ALA A 41 27.29 16.99 -18.64
N LEU A 42 26.72 17.66 -17.63
CA LEU A 42 26.10 17.02 -16.47
C LEU A 42 24.89 16.16 -16.85
N PHE A 43 24.08 16.60 -17.81
CA PHE A 43 22.98 15.80 -18.35
C PHE A 43 23.49 14.52 -19.01
N VAL A 44 24.57 14.57 -19.81
CA VAL A 44 25.17 13.38 -20.44
C VAL A 44 25.72 12.42 -19.36
N GLU A 45 26.32 12.92 -18.27
CA GLU A 45 26.73 12.09 -17.15
C GLU A 45 25.52 11.34 -16.54
N CYS A 46 24.39 12.04 -16.34
CA CYS A 46 23.16 11.43 -15.84
C CYS A 46 22.62 10.35 -16.78
N LEU A 47 22.64 10.62 -18.10
CA LEU A 47 22.20 9.67 -19.13
C LEU A 47 23.01 8.36 -19.14
N ASN A 48 24.30 8.45 -18.85
CA ASN A 48 25.20 7.31 -18.86
C ASN A 48 25.29 6.61 -17.50
N SER A 49 24.59 7.09 -16.48
CA SER A 49 24.62 6.50 -15.14
C SER A 49 23.88 5.16 -15.10
N PRO A 50 24.33 4.17 -14.31
CA PRO A 50 23.60 2.93 -14.07
C PRO A 50 22.21 3.17 -13.44
N GLN A 51 22.09 4.21 -12.60
CA GLN A 51 20.80 4.57 -11.98
C GLN A 51 19.74 4.96 -13.00
N ARG A 52 20.12 5.65 -14.08
CA ARG A 52 19.18 5.99 -15.15
C ARG A 52 18.51 4.75 -15.74
N GLN A 53 19.26 3.67 -15.96
CA GLN A 53 18.70 2.43 -16.49
C GLN A 53 17.66 1.83 -15.53
N GLY A 54 17.97 1.76 -14.23
CA GLY A 54 17.06 1.29 -13.19
C GLY A 54 15.80 2.15 -13.08
N LEU A 55 15.95 3.49 -13.08
CA LEU A 55 14.81 4.43 -13.00
C LEU A 55 13.92 4.37 -14.24
N VAL A 56 14.49 4.21 -15.44
CA VAL A 56 13.72 4.03 -16.67
C VAL A 56 12.95 2.70 -16.62
N HIS A 57 13.58 1.63 -16.15
CA HIS A 57 12.92 0.34 -15.99
C HIS A 57 11.75 0.44 -15.01
N ALA A 58 11.97 1.01 -13.82
CA ALA A 58 10.92 1.20 -12.81
C ALA A 58 9.75 2.03 -13.33
N PHE A 59 10.05 3.12 -14.06
CA PHE A 59 9.02 3.99 -14.65
C PHE A 59 8.11 3.26 -15.65
N PHE A 60 8.66 2.38 -16.49
CA PHE A 60 7.85 1.59 -17.42
C PHE A 60 7.19 0.41 -16.73
N ALA A 61 7.85 -0.24 -15.77
CA ALA A 61 7.29 -1.34 -15.00
C ALA A 61 6.02 -0.91 -14.24
N GLU A 62 6.04 0.24 -13.55
CA GLU A 62 4.86 0.78 -12.86
C GLU A 62 3.67 1.05 -13.83
N ARG A 63 3.95 1.41 -15.09
CA ARG A 63 2.91 1.60 -16.11
C ARG A 63 2.39 0.29 -16.67
N GLU A 64 3.26 -0.69 -16.80
CA GLU A 64 2.90 -2.00 -17.33
C GLU A 64 1.98 -2.77 -16.36
N THR A 65 2.20 -2.64 -15.05
CA THR A 65 1.36 -3.31 -14.05
C THR A 65 -0.12 -2.89 -14.10
N ALA A 66 -0.40 -1.68 -14.62
CA ALA A 66 -1.77 -1.18 -14.79
C ALA A 66 -2.49 -1.74 -16.02
N LYS A 67 -1.79 -2.44 -16.92
CA LYS A 67 -2.37 -3.07 -18.11
C LYS A 67 -2.85 -4.48 -17.76
N ILE A 68 -4.15 -4.66 -17.70
CA ILE A 68 -4.78 -5.94 -17.34
C ILE A 68 -5.72 -6.42 -18.44
N PRO A 69 -5.81 -7.75 -18.69
CA PRO A 69 -6.69 -8.30 -19.73
C PRO A 69 -8.17 -7.99 -19.46
N GLU A 70 -8.58 -7.91 -18.21
CA GLU A 70 -9.95 -7.65 -17.80
C GLU A 70 -10.45 -6.26 -18.26
N ALA A 71 -9.56 -5.28 -18.44
CA ALA A 71 -9.90 -3.94 -18.91
C ALA A 71 -10.43 -3.92 -20.36
N GLN A 72 -10.19 -4.97 -21.15
CA GLN A 72 -10.75 -5.11 -22.48
C GLN A 72 -12.14 -5.73 -22.46
N ALA A 73 -12.51 -6.43 -21.37
CA ALA A 73 -13.74 -7.20 -21.25
C ALA A 73 -14.84 -6.47 -20.46
N ALA A 74 -14.47 -5.50 -19.60
CA ALA A 74 -15.43 -4.85 -18.71
C ALA A 74 -15.02 -3.40 -18.37
N ALA A 75 -16.03 -2.59 -18.01
CA ALA A 75 -15.84 -1.28 -17.39
C ALA A 75 -15.89 -1.39 -15.85
N PRO A 76 -15.28 -0.46 -15.11
CA PRO A 76 -15.37 -0.46 -13.65
C PRO A 76 -16.80 -0.18 -13.18
N ARG A 77 -17.20 -0.79 -12.06
CA ARG A 77 -18.41 -0.42 -11.34
C ARG A 77 -18.24 0.98 -10.74
N HIS A 78 -19.34 1.72 -10.61
CA HIS A 78 -19.32 2.98 -9.87
C HIS A 78 -19.10 2.71 -8.38
N PHE A 79 -18.25 3.52 -7.74
CA PHE A 79 -18.06 3.48 -6.29
C PHE A 79 -17.77 4.88 -5.73
N ALA A 80 -18.44 5.22 -4.65
CA ALA A 80 -18.27 6.46 -3.89
C ALA A 80 -18.29 6.20 -2.37
N LYS A 81 -19.08 5.20 -1.94
CA LYS A 81 -19.22 4.79 -0.55
C LYS A 81 -18.54 3.45 -0.34
N ILE A 82 -17.61 3.40 0.60
CA ILE A 82 -16.95 2.14 0.96
C ILE A 82 -17.10 1.85 2.46
N ALA A 83 -17.00 0.57 2.80
CA ALA A 83 -16.86 0.16 4.19
C ALA A 83 -15.48 -0.44 4.43
N VAL A 84 -14.95 -0.26 5.63
CA VAL A 84 -13.76 -0.94 6.14
C VAL A 84 -14.15 -1.73 7.39
N ILE A 85 -13.95 -3.03 7.38
CA ILE A 85 -14.25 -3.90 8.51
C ILE A 85 -12.98 -4.13 9.30
N GLY A 86 -12.95 -3.61 10.54
CA GLY A 86 -11.77 -3.61 11.41
C GLY A 86 -11.05 -2.26 11.42
N GLY A 87 -10.83 -1.69 12.62
CA GLY A 87 -10.14 -0.41 12.85
C GLY A 87 -8.72 -0.58 13.42
N GLY A 88 -8.12 -1.77 13.28
CA GLY A 88 -6.72 -2.01 13.64
C GLY A 88 -5.74 -1.21 12.75
N THR A 89 -4.46 -1.49 12.87
CA THR A 89 -3.40 -0.77 12.13
C THR A 89 -3.66 -0.74 10.61
N MET A 90 -4.02 -1.89 10.02
CA MET A 90 -4.30 -1.97 8.59
C MET A 90 -5.59 -1.26 8.21
N GLY A 91 -6.71 -1.56 8.92
CA GLY A 91 -7.99 -0.96 8.60
C GLY A 91 -8.01 0.56 8.78
N ALA A 92 -7.35 1.10 9.81
CA ALA A 92 -7.19 2.54 9.97
C ALA A 92 -6.38 3.17 8.82
N GLY A 93 -5.27 2.53 8.42
CA GLY A 93 -4.47 3.00 7.27
C GLY A 93 -5.22 2.94 5.94
N ILE A 94 -6.04 1.90 5.71
CA ILE A 94 -6.91 1.77 4.53
C ILE A 94 -8.00 2.85 4.56
N THR A 95 -8.61 3.10 5.73
CA THR A 95 -9.59 4.17 5.93
C THR A 95 -9.00 5.54 5.56
N VAL A 96 -7.80 5.86 6.04
CA VAL A 96 -7.10 7.11 5.68
C VAL A 96 -6.88 7.20 4.17
N ALA A 97 -6.34 6.14 3.54
CA ALA A 97 -6.11 6.13 2.10
C ALA A 97 -7.39 6.35 1.28
N ALA A 98 -8.51 5.80 1.74
CA ALA A 98 -9.82 5.97 1.12
C ALA A 98 -10.39 7.38 1.30
N LEU A 99 -10.27 7.95 2.48
CA LEU A 99 -10.70 9.33 2.79
C LEU A 99 -9.90 10.34 1.96
N ASP A 100 -8.58 10.14 1.84
CA ASP A 100 -7.69 10.97 1.02
C ASP A 100 -7.99 10.86 -0.48
N ALA A 101 -8.53 9.72 -0.90
CA ALA A 101 -9.06 9.51 -2.25
C ALA A 101 -10.44 10.17 -2.49
N GLY A 102 -11.00 10.86 -1.49
CA GLY A 102 -12.29 11.55 -1.58
C GLY A 102 -13.51 10.62 -1.47
N LEU A 103 -13.33 9.40 -0.93
CA LEU A 103 -14.41 8.46 -0.69
C LEU A 103 -15.14 8.74 0.63
N THR A 104 -16.41 8.34 0.73
CA THR A 104 -17.13 8.26 2.01
C THR A 104 -16.85 6.89 2.61
N VAL A 105 -16.44 6.84 3.88
CA VAL A 105 -16.00 5.62 4.54
C VAL A 105 -16.80 5.35 5.80
N THR A 106 -17.41 4.17 5.88
CA THR A 106 -17.97 3.63 7.11
C THR A 106 -17.02 2.56 7.68
N MET A 107 -16.50 2.77 8.89
CA MET A 107 -15.68 1.76 9.58
C MET A 107 -16.58 0.94 10.49
N ILE A 108 -16.53 -0.38 10.36
CA ILE A 108 -17.23 -1.30 11.25
C ILE A 108 -16.26 -1.94 12.22
N GLU A 109 -16.61 -1.89 13.48
CA GLU A 109 -15.91 -2.58 14.56
C GLU A 109 -16.90 -3.32 15.47
N ARG A 110 -16.40 -4.31 16.22
CA ARG A 110 -17.20 -5.21 17.05
C ARG A 110 -17.87 -4.55 18.26
N ASP A 111 -17.23 -3.50 18.81
CA ASP A 111 -17.66 -2.82 20.04
C ASP A 111 -17.20 -1.36 20.09
N ALA A 112 -17.75 -0.59 21.03
CA ALA A 112 -17.46 0.83 21.19
C ALA A 112 -15.98 1.12 21.56
N GLU A 113 -15.32 0.23 22.30
CA GLU A 113 -13.91 0.40 22.66
C GLU A 113 -13.03 0.24 21.42
N SER A 114 -13.32 -0.75 20.59
CA SER A 114 -12.64 -0.97 19.31
C SER A 114 -12.87 0.18 18.34
N ILE A 115 -14.09 0.75 18.27
CA ILE A 115 -14.38 1.99 17.53
C ILE A 115 -13.48 3.13 18.00
N ALA A 116 -13.45 3.41 19.31
CA ALA A 116 -12.66 4.52 19.86
C ALA A 116 -11.17 4.36 19.53
N ARG A 117 -10.65 3.14 19.59
CA ARG A 117 -9.26 2.82 19.18
C ARG A 117 -9.06 3.04 17.69
N GLY A 118 -9.97 2.56 16.85
CA GLY A 118 -9.91 2.75 15.39
C GLY A 118 -9.96 4.22 14.98
N GLN A 119 -10.87 5.01 15.57
CA GLN A 119 -10.94 6.47 15.36
C GLN A 119 -9.62 7.15 15.74
N LYS A 120 -9.09 6.83 16.92
CA LYS A 120 -7.80 7.37 17.38
C LYS A 120 -6.66 7.04 16.40
N ASN A 121 -6.65 5.84 15.83
CA ASN A 121 -5.65 5.46 14.84
C ASN A 121 -5.76 6.30 13.55
N VAL A 122 -6.98 6.53 13.05
CA VAL A 122 -7.24 7.40 11.88
C VAL A 122 -6.84 8.84 12.18
N GLU A 123 -7.30 9.40 13.31
CA GLU A 123 -7.03 10.78 13.69
C GLU A 123 -5.55 11.05 13.91
N LYS A 124 -4.81 10.10 14.52
CA LYS A 124 -3.37 10.21 14.75
C LYS A 124 -2.58 10.49 13.46
N VAL A 125 -3.02 9.94 12.32
CA VAL A 125 -2.34 10.19 11.04
C VAL A 125 -2.49 11.65 10.65
N TYR A 126 -3.72 12.21 10.73
CA TYR A 126 -3.99 13.61 10.39
C TYR A 126 -3.38 14.58 11.39
N ASP A 127 -3.39 14.27 12.68
CA ASP A 127 -2.73 15.07 13.71
C ASP A 127 -1.21 15.16 13.48
N GLY A 128 -0.60 14.05 13.02
CA GLY A 128 0.79 14.06 12.60
C GLY A 128 1.08 14.97 11.38
N LEU A 129 0.12 15.11 10.46
CA LEU A 129 0.23 16.05 9.33
C LEU A 129 0.06 17.51 9.78
N ILE A 130 -0.87 17.78 10.72
CA ILE A 130 -1.05 19.11 11.30
C ILE A 130 0.22 19.53 12.05
N ALA A 131 0.76 18.66 12.90
CA ALA A 131 1.98 18.93 13.65
C ALA A 131 3.20 19.25 12.76
N LYS A 132 3.21 18.73 11.52
CA LYS A 132 4.25 19.02 10.50
C LYS A 132 3.92 20.21 9.61
N GLY A 133 2.83 20.94 9.87
CA GLY A 133 2.39 22.06 9.05
C GLY A 133 1.93 21.70 7.62
N ARG A 134 1.60 20.41 7.39
CA ARG A 134 1.17 19.89 6.07
C ARG A 134 -0.35 19.82 5.90
N MET A 135 -1.09 20.12 6.96
CA MET A 135 -2.56 20.14 6.98
C MET A 135 -3.06 21.13 8.01
N THR A 136 -4.22 21.75 7.76
CA THR A 136 -4.91 22.59 8.75
C THR A 136 -5.96 21.79 9.53
N ALA A 137 -6.42 22.31 10.67
CA ALA A 137 -7.49 21.68 11.44
C ALA A 137 -8.81 21.61 10.66
N GLU A 138 -9.12 22.65 9.88
CA GLU A 138 -10.27 22.69 8.99
C GLU A 138 -10.19 21.63 7.88
N GLY A 139 -8.98 21.41 7.33
CA GLY A 139 -8.72 20.35 6.36
C GLY A 139 -8.99 18.95 6.94
N LYS A 140 -8.50 18.68 8.17
CA LYS A 140 -8.81 17.44 8.90
C LYS A 140 -10.32 17.28 9.10
N ALA A 141 -11.01 18.32 9.57
CA ALA A 141 -12.46 18.29 9.81
C ALA A 141 -13.24 18.00 8.52
N ALA A 142 -12.88 18.62 7.39
CA ALA A 142 -13.50 18.37 6.08
C ALA A 142 -13.31 16.95 5.58
N ILE A 143 -12.17 16.33 5.84
CA ILE A 143 -11.91 14.91 5.52
C ILE A 143 -12.76 14.02 6.42
N LEU A 144 -12.72 14.23 7.74
CA LEU A 144 -13.43 13.41 8.71
C LEU A 144 -14.96 13.55 8.62
N ALA A 145 -15.49 14.59 8.00
CA ALA A 145 -16.93 14.70 7.67
C ALA A 145 -17.43 13.58 6.74
N ARG A 146 -16.54 12.86 6.04
CA ARG A 146 -16.86 11.69 5.20
C ARG A 146 -16.60 10.36 5.90
N TYR A 147 -16.28 10.36 7.20
CA TYR A 147 -15.97 9.19 7.99
C TYR A 147 -17.04 8.93 9.04
N THR A 148 -17.55 7.71 9.07
CA THR A 148 -18.57 7.27 10.04
C THR A 148 -18.16 5.93 10.66
N PRO A 149 -17.84 5.87 11.97
CA PRO A 149 -17.64 4.59 12.65
C PRO A 149 -18.97 4.00 13.11
N SER A 150 -19.12 2.67 13.07
CA SER A 150 -20.31 1.96 13.53
C SER A 150 -19.97 0.55 14.08
N THR A 151 -20.85 -0.01 14.89
CA THR A 151 -20.82 -1.42 15.30
C THR A 151 -21.84 -2.27 14.53
N ARG A 152 -22.61 -1.67 13.64
CA ARG A 152 -23.73 -2.32 12.98
C ARG A 152 -23.44 -2.56 11.51
N TYR A 153 -23.51 -3.81 11.09
CA TYR A 153 -23.37 -4.16 9.68
C TYR A 153 -24.49 -3.55 8.80
N ASP A 154 -25.71 -3.36 9.35
CA ASP A 154 -26.80 -2.75 8.60
C ASP A 154 -26.50 -1.33 8.09
N ASP A 155 -25.57 -0.61 8.75
CA ASP A 155 -25.16 0.73 8.36
C ASP A 155 -24.29 0.76 7.07
N ILE A 156 -23.92 -0.41 6.54
CA ILE A 156 -23.17 -0.55 5.28
C ILE A 156 -23.99 -1.22 4.16
N ALA A 157 -25.31 -1.28 4.31
CA ALA A 157 -26.17 -1.93 3.33
C ALA A 157 -26.12 -1.28 1.93
N ASP A 158 -25.84 0.04 1.84
CA ASP A 158 -25.83 0.81 0.60
C ASP A 158 -24.41 1.08 0.04
N VAL A 159 -23.35 0.52 0.65
CA VAL A 159 -21.99 0.74 0.17
C VAL A 159 -21.72 0.05 -1.18
N ASP A 160 -20.79 0.60 -1.92
CA ASP A 160 -20.40 0.12 -3.25
C ASP A 160 -19.28 -0.93 -3.17
N LEU A 161 -18.45 -0.86 -2.11
CA LEU A 161 -17.31 -1.71 -1.92
C LEU A 161 -17.00 -1.86 -0.42
N VAL A 162 -16.60 -3.07 0.00
CA VAL A 162 -16.15 -3.36 1.35
C VAL A 162 -14.71 -3.84 1.30
N ILE A 163 -13.87 -3.39 2.25
CA ILE A 163 -12.51 -3.92 2.47
C ILE A 163 -12.46 -4.49 3.87
N GLU A 164 -12.38 -5.81 3.97
CA GLU A 164 -12.25 -6.51 5.24
C GLU A 164 -10.77 -6.55 5.68
N ALA A 165 -10.49 -6.10 6.90
CA ALA A 165 -9.17 -6.02 7.52
C ALA A 165 -9.20 -6.48 8.99
N VAL A 166 -9.97 -7.56 9.27
CA VAL A 166 -10.03 -8.19 10.59
C VAL A 166 -8.86 -9.17 10.79
N PHE A 167 -8.88 -9.86 11.92
CA PHE A 167 -7.85 -10.83 12.28
C PHE A 167 -7.61 -11.90 11.18
N GLU A 168 -6.35 -12.31 10.99
CA GLU A 168 -5.92 -13.22 9.93
C GLU A 168 -6.24 -14.68 10.29
N ASP A 169 -7.52 -15.01 10.31
CA ASP A 169 -8.06 -16.34 10.54
C ASP A 169 -9.15 -16.65 9.54
N LEU A 170 -9.09 -17.83 8.90
CA LEU A 170 -9.98 -18.21 7.81
C LEU A 170 -11.44 -18.28 8.24
N GLU A 171 -11.73 -18.83 9.42
CA GLU A 171 -13.11 -18.99 9.88
C GLU A 171 -13.72 -17.65 10.32
N VAL A 172 -12.90 -16.78 10.93
CA VAL A 172 -13.30 -15.40 11.24
C VAL A 172 -13.67 -14.65 9.96
N LYS A 173 -12.82 -14.72 8.92
CA LYS A 173 -13.08 -14.06 7.63
C LYS A 173 -14.30 -14.64 6.92
N LYS A 174 -14.48 -15.96 6.93
CA LYS A 174 -15.69 -16.61 6.39
C LYS A 174 -16.96 -16.15 7.11
N ALA A 175 -16.93 -16.00 8.44
CA ALA A 175 -18.07 -15.48 9.20
C ALA A 175 -18.40 -14.03 8.81
N VAL A 176 -17.39 -13.18 8.68
CA VAL A 176 -17.57 -11.80 8.20
C VAL A 176 -18.14 -11.77 6.77
N PHE A 177 -17.62 -12.59 5.85
CA PHE A 177 -18.09 -12.59 4.48
C PHE A 177 -19.53 -13.12 4.31
N LYS A 178 -19.98 -14.05 5.16
CA LYS A 178 -21.40 -14.45 5.23
C LYS A 178 -22.29 -13.26 5.64
N GLU A 179 -21.84 -12.47 6.59
CA GLU A 179 -22.59 -11.30 7.05
C GLU A 179 -22.59 -10.19 5.99
N LEU A 180 -21.44 -9.94 5.32
CA LEU A 180 -21.36 -9.00 4.20
C LEU A 180 -22.27 -9.41 3.03
N ASP A 181 -22.34 -10.69 2.73
CA ASP A 181 -23.22 -11.24 1.68
C ASP A 181 -24.70 -11.00 2.00
N ARG A 182 -25.08 -11.11 3.28
CA ARG A 182 -26.43 -10.85 3.77
C ARG A 182 -26.82 -9.37 3.70
N VAL A 183 -25.90 -8.48 4.07
CA VAL A 183 -26.21 -7.06 4.32
C VAL A 183 -25.99 -6.18 3.09
N CYS A 184 -24.87 -6.34 2.39
CA CYS A 184 -24.51 -5.43 1.31
C CYS A 184 -25.39 -5.62 0.08
N LYS A 185 -25.73 -4.50 -0.57
CA LYS A 185 -26.53 -4.51 -1.80
C LYS A 185 -25.93 -5.40 -2.89
N PRO A 186 -26.75 -5.96 -3.80
CA PRO A 186 -26.26 -6.62 -4.99
C PRO A 186 -25.29 -5.71 -5.79
N GLY A 187 -24.20 -6.29 -6.29
CA GLY A 187 -23.19 -5.56 -7.06
C GLY A 187 -22.15 -4.82 -6.20
N ALA A 188 -22.26 -4.83 -4.87
CA ALA A 188 -21.17 -4.35 -4.02
C ALA A 188 -19.97 -5.30 -4.12
N VAL A 189 -18.77 -4.74 -4.30
CA VAL A 189 -17.52 -5.51 -4.29
C VAL A 189 -17.15 -5.87 -2.85
N LEU A 190 -16.85 -7.14 -2.59
CA LEU A 190 -16.44 -7.65 -1.28
C LEU A 190 -14.96 -8.01 -1.32
N ALA A 191 -14.12 -7.16 -0.72
CA ALA A 191 -12.68 -7.36 -0.74
C ALA A 191 -12.15 -7.80 0.61
N THR A 192 -11.14 -8.69 0.62
CA THR A 192 -10.36 -9.06 1.83
C THR A 192 -8.93 -8.54 1.72
N ASN A 193 -8.41 -8.02 2.85
CA ASN A 193 -6.99 -7.62 2.97
C ASN A 193 -6.12 -8.75 3.55
N THR A 194 -6.51 -10.01 3.37
CA THR A 194 -5.68 -11.14 3.80
C THR A 194 -4.30 -11.09 3.16
N SER A 195 -3.27 -11.52 3.91
CA SER A 195 -1.89 -11.60 3.41
C SER A 195 -1.53 -12.98 2.87
N TYR A 196 -2.29 -14.02 3.23
CA TYR A 196 -1.92 -15.42 2.98
C TYR A 196 -3.09 -16.35 2.73
N LEU A 197 -4.30 -16.05 3.24
CA LEU A 197 -5.42 -16.98 3.20
C LEU A 197 -5.94 -17.17 1.78
N ASP A 198 -6.51 -18.35 1.55
CA ASP A 198 -7.13 -18.69 0.27
C ASP A 198 -8.43 -17.90 0.07
N ILE A 199 -8.41 -16.97 -0.87
CA ILE A 199 -9.54 -16.09 -1.19
C ILE A 199 -10.68 -16.88 -1.87
N ASP A 200 -10.36 -17.92 -2.62
CA ASP A 200 -11.41 -18.80 -3.19
C ASP A 200 -12.21 -19.49 -2.07
N ALA A 201 -11.56 -19.91 -0.99
CA ALA A 201 -12.24 -20.49 0.18
C ALA A 201 -13.09 -19.45 0.95
N ILE A 202 -12.69 -18.17 0.96
CA ILE A 202 -13.49 -17.07 1.51
C ILE A 202 -14.68 -16.77 0.58
N ALA A 203 -14.47 -16.70 -0.72
CA ALA A 203 -15.51 -16.43 -1.70
C ALA A 203 -16.59 -17.52 -1.71
N ALA A 204 -16.20 -18.77 -1.49
CA ALA A 204 -17.10 -19.93 -1.55
C ALA A 204 -18.22 -19.93 -0.49
N VAL A 205 -18.10 -19.13 0.58
CA VAL A 205 -19.16 -19.04 1.61
C VAL A 205 -20.21 -17.98 1.29
N THR A 206 -20.03 -17.21 0.22
CA THR A 206 -20.98 -16.18 -0.26
C THR A 206 -21.86 -16.73 -1.38
N SER A 207 -23.03 -16.15 -1.57
CA SER A 207 -23.93 -16.46 -2.70
C SER A 207 -23.43 -15.84 -4.02
N ARG A 208 -22.44 -14.94 -3.95
CA ARG A 208 -21.89 -14.17 -5.08
C ARG A 208 -20.35 -14.16 -5.10
N PRO A 209 -19.72 -15.33 -5.28
CA PRO A 209 -18.26 -15.44 -5.32
C PRO A 209 -17.63 -14.60 -6.44
N GLN A 210 -18.38 -14.23 -7.48
CA GLN A 210 -17.94 -13.36 -8.56
C GLN A 210 -17.71 -11.90 -8.11
N ASP A 211 -18.26 -11.47 -6.96
CA ASP A 211 -18.09 -10.13 -6.40
C ASP A 211 -16.96 -10.08 -5.35
N VAL A 212 -16.28 -11.21 -5.08
CA VAL A 212 -15.23 -11.32 -4.07
C VAL A 212 -13.84 -11.20 -4.70
N ILE A 213 -12.95 -10.41 -4.05
CA ILE A 213 -11.58 -10.17 -4.52
C ILE A 213 -10.61 -9.96 -3.36
N GLY A 214 -9.31 -10.14 -3.58
CA GLY A 214 -8.28 -9.75 -2.63
C GLY A 214 -7.73 -8.35 -2.92
N LEU A 215 -7.62 -7.52 -1.88
CA LEU A 215 -6.97 -6.23 -1.91
C LEU A 215 -5.91 -6.19 -0.81
N HIS A 216 -4.72 -6.72 -1.11
CA HIS A 216 -3.64 -6.85 -0.14
C HIS A 216 -2.81 -5.56 -0.09
N PHE A 217 -3.06 -4.75 0.94
CA PHE A 217 -2.29 -3.56 1.27
C PHE A 217 -1.07 -3.91 2.12
N PHE A 218 -0.03 -3.09 2.03
CA PHE A 218 1.17 -3.21 2.84
C PHE A 218 1.21 -2.15 3.95
N SER A 219 1.73 -2.51 5.11
CA SER A 219 1.80 -1.63 6.28
C SER A 219 2.95 -0.63 6.19
N PRO A 220 2.72 0.67 6.48
CA PRO A 220 1.44 1.35 6.77
C PRO A 220 0.61 1.59 5.50
N ALA A 221 -0.66 1.18 5.50
CA ALA A 221 -1.48 1.16 4.29
C ALA A 221 -1.73 2.54 3.64
N ASN A 222 -1.71 3.62 4.42
CA ASN A 222 -1.82 4.98 3.90
C ASN A 222 -0.53 5.49 3.22
N ILE A 223 0.63 4.88 3.51
CA ILE A 223 1.95 5.30 2.99
C ILE A 223 2.42 4.40 1.86
N MET A 224 2.40 3.09 2.06
CA MET A 224 2.92 2.11 1.11
C MET A 224 2.15 2.14 -0.20
N LYS A 225 2.89 2.24 -1.33
CA LYS A 225 2.28 2.41 -2.65
C LYS A 225 1.75 1.11 -3.25
N LEU A 226 2.39 -0.02 -2.98
CA LEU A 226 2.00 -1.31 -3.54
C LEU A 226 0.62 -1.74 -3.06
N LEU A 227 -0.22 -2.18 -3.98
CA LEU A 227 -1.49 -2.85 -3.72
C LEU A 227 -1.57 -4.09 -4.62
N GLU A 228 -1.51 -5.26 -4.04
CA GLU A 228 -1.74 -6.50 -4.78
C GLU A 228 -3.24 -6.75 -4.91
N ILE A 229 -3.71 -6.81 -6.15
CA ILE A 229 -5.08 -7.15 -6.49
C ILE A 229 -5.10 -8.64 -6.80
N VAL A 230 -5.53 -9.41 -5.80
CA VAL A 230 -5.49 -10.88 -5.86
C VAL A 230 -6.78 -11.39 -6.44
N VAL A 231 -6.66 -12.03 -7.60
CA VAL A 231 -7.77 -12.44 -8.48
C VAL A 231 -8.11 -13.91 -8.24
N PRO A 232 -9.20 -14.21 -7.49
CA PRO A 232 -9.65 -15.59 -7.30
C PRO A 232 -10.33 -16.15 -8.56
N SER A 233 -10.56 -17.46 -8.57
CA SER A 233 -10.97 -18.20 -9.77
C SER A 233 -12.32 -17.80 -10.36
N LYS A 234 -13.26 -17.29 -9.55
CA LYS A 234 -14.64 -16.98 -9.93
C LYS A 234 -14.94 -15.49 -10.04
N VAL A 235 -13.97 -14.61 -9.79
CA VAL A 235 -14.21 -13.17 -9.79
C VAL A 235 -14.61 -12.65 -11.17
N ALA A 236 -15.56 -11.73 -11.21
CA ALA A 236 -16.01 -11.10 -12.44
C ALA A 236 -14.98 -10.04 -12.94
N PRO A 237 -14.80 -9.89 -14.27
CA PRO A 237 -13.84 -8.94 -14.84
C PRO A 237 -14.06 -7.48 -14.39
N ASP A 238 -15.31 -7.04 -14.25
CA ASP A 238 -15.65 -5.69 -13.80
C ASP A 238 -15.24 -5.42 -12.34
N VAL A 239 -15.23 -6.46 -11.47
CA VAL A 239 -14.71 -6.38 -10.09
C VAL A 239 -13.20 -6.15 -10.10
N VAL A 240 -12.46 -6.84 -10.96
CA VAL A 240 -11.02 -6.64 -11.13
C VAL A 240 -10.74 -5.21 -11.60
N VAL A 241 -11.42 -4.76 -12.66
CA VAL A 241 -11.25 -3.40 -13.20
C VAL A 241 -11.61 -2.33 -12.16
N THR A 242 -12.69 -2.54 -11.39
CA THR A 242 -13.08 -1.65 -10.27
C THR A 242 -11.98 -1.55 -9.23
N SER A 243 -11.32 -2.66 -8.90
CA SER A 243 -10.23 -2.71 -7.92
C SER A 243 -8.99 -1.95 -8.41
N PHE A 244 -8.68 -2.01 -9.71
CA PHE A 244 -7.62 -1.22 -10.31
C PHE A 244 -7.94 0.27 -10.32
N GLU A 245 -9.18 0.67 -10.59
CA GLU A 245 -9.60 2.07 -10.52
C GLU A 245 -9.58 2.60 -9.07
N LEU A 246 -9.99 1.79 -8.09
CA LEU A 246 -9.84 2.11 -6.67
C LEU A 246 -8.37 2.35 -6.30
N ALA A 247 -7.48 1.44 -6.69
CA ALA A 247 -6.05 1.57 -6.45
C ALA A 247 -5.48 2.87 -7.03
N LYS A 248 -5.83 3.19 -8.27
CA LYS A 248 -5.43 4.42 -8.94
C LYS A 248 -5.94 5.66 -8.20
N ARG A 249 -7.22 5.67 -7.78
CA ARG A 249 -7.82 6.75 -7.01
C ARG A 249 -7.14 6.94 -5.65
N MET A 250 -6.73 5.84 -5.00
CA MET A 250 -5.94 5.84 -3.76
C MET A 250 -4.44 6.14 -3.99
N LYS A 251 -4.01 6.46 -5.21
CA LYS A 251 -2.61 6.70 -5.59
C LYS A 251 -1.69 5.52 -5.27
N LYS A 252 -2.21 4.30 -5.39
CA LYS A 252 -1.46 3.05 -5.27
C LYS A 252 -0.92 2.59 -6.62
N VAL A 253 0.12 1.77 -6.58
CA VAL A 253 0.61 1.00 -7.73
C VAL A 253 -0.04 -0.37 -7.67
N PRO A 254 -1.06 -0.66 -8.50
CA PRO A 254 -1.74 -1.94 -8.48
C PRO A 254 -0.89 -2.99 -9.20
N VAL A 255 -0.86 -4.19 -8.64
CA VAL A 255 -0.26 -5.35 -9.28
C VAL A 255 -1.26 -6.50 -9.23
N ARG A 256 -1.59 -7.08 -10.40
CA ARG A 256 -2.45 -8.25 -10.50
C ARG A 256 -1.72 -9.48 -9.99
N ALA A 257 -2.25 -10.14 -8.98
CA ALA A 257 -1.74 -11.37 -8.40
C ALA A 257 -2.75 -12.52 -8.54
N GLY A 258 -2.28 -13.75 -8.58
CA GLY A 258 -3.09 -14.95 -8.42
C GLY A 258 -3.17 -15.38 -6.96
N VAL A 259 -4.11 -16.26 -6.65
CA VAL A 259 -4.25 -16.87 -5.32
C VAL A 259 -3.11 -17.88 -5.11
N CYS A 260 -2.19 -17.55 -4.22
CA CYS A 260 -1.12 -18.43 -3.76
C CYS A 260 -0.60 -17.95 -2.40
N ASP A 261 0.15 -18.77 -1.69
CA ASP A 261 0.70 -18.42 -0.38
C ASP A 261 1.64 -17.21 -0.46
N GLY A 262 1.34 -16.14 0.30
CA GLY A 262 2.12 -14.91 0.32
C GLY A 262 2.05 -14.05 -0.95
N PHE A 263 1.18 -14.38 -1.88
CA PHE A 263 0.99 -13.71 -3.18
C PHE A 263 2.31 -13.44 -3.92
N ILE A 264 2.66 -12.19 -4.22
CA ILE A 264 3.92 -11.82 -4.87
C ILE A 264 4.91 -11.26 -3.85
N GLY A 265 4.53 -10.21 -3.12
CA GLY A 265 5.42 -9.45 -2.25
C GLY A 265 5.93 -10.27 -1.06
N ASN A 266 5.01 -10.89 -0.31
CA ASN A 266 5.39 -11.71 0.85
C ASN A 266 6.15 -12.98 0.43
N ARG A 267 5.82 -13.55 -0.74
CA ARG A 267 6.53 -14.70 -1.28
C ARG A 267 7.99 -14.39 -1.64
N ILE A 268 8.24 -13.23 -2.26
CA ILE A 268 9.62 -12.75 -2.52
C ILE A 268 10.32 -12.44 -1.20
N LEU A 269 9.63 -11.77 -0.27
CA LEU A 269 10.18 -11.42 1.04
C LEU A 269 10.57 -12.63 1.88
N SER A 270 9.83 -13.75 1.77
CA SER A 270 10.14 -14.97 2.52
C SER A 270 11.50 -15.56 2.11
N VAL A 271 11.78 -15.64 0.81
CA VAL A 271 13.06 -16.12 0.27
C VAL A 271 14.22 -15.20 0.67
N TYR A 272 13.98 -13.87 0.61
CA TYR A 272 14.96 -12.88 1.03
C TYR A 272 15.31 -13.00 2.53
N ARG A 273 14.30 -13.18 3.39
CA ARG A 273 14.51 -13.40 4.84
C ARG A 273 15.21 -14.69 5.14
N GLU A 274 14.87 -15.76 4.43
CA GLU A 274 15.52 -17.07 4.57
C GLU A 274 17.00 -16.97 4.23
N ALA A 275 17.36 -16.31 3.13
CA ALA A 275 18.75 -16.07 2.76
C ALA A 275 19.52 -15.29 3.85
N ALA A 276 18.91 -14.26 4.44
CA ALA A 276 19.52 -13.51 5.53
C ALA A 276 19.71 -14.37 6.80
N ASN A 277 18.77 -15.29 7.09
CA ASN A 277 18.91 -16.23 8.21
C ASN A 277 20.04 -17.23 7.99
N TYR A 278 20.26 -17.75 6.78
CA TYR A 278 21.41 -18.61 6.48
C TYR A 278 22.73 -17.89 6.72
N VAL A 279 22.86 -16.64 6.30
CA VAL A 279 24.07 -15.85 6.56
C VAL A 279 24.27 -15.61 8.07
N LEU A 280 23.19 -15.44 8.85
CA LEU A 280 23.25 -15.37 10.31
C LEU A 280 23.71 -16.70 10.92
N GLU A 281 23.18 -17.84 10.47
CA GLU A 281 23.55 -19.18 10.93
C GLU A 281 25.00 -19.50 10.60
N ASP A 282 25.56 -18.97 9.51
CA ASP A 282 26.97 -19.07 9.14
C ASP A 282 27.88 -18.18 10.02
N GLY A 283 27.32 -17.45 10.98
CA GLY A 283 28.06 -16.73 12.03
C GLY A 283 28.16 -15.20 11.81
N ALA A 284 27.53 -14.65 10.79
CA ALA A 284 27.49 -13.19 10.63
C ALA A 284 26.56 -12.54 11.68
N SER A 285 26.92 -11.32 12.13
CA SER A 285 26.07 -10.54 13.03
C SER A 285 24.83 -10.02 12.30
N PRO A 286 23.63 -10.03 12.92
CA PRO A 286 22.44 -9.42 12.30
C PRO A 286 22.64 -7.92 12.00
N TYR A 287 23.46 -7.24 12.77
CA TYR A 287 23.78 -5.81 12.54
C TYR A 287 24.66 -5.63 11.30
N ASP A 288 25.59 -6.54 11.04
CA ASP A 288 26.46 -6.50 9.86
C ASP A 288 25.68 -6.82 8.59
N ILE A 289 24.74 -7.77 8.66
CA ILE A 289 23.85 -8.12 7.55
C ILE A 289 22.96 -6.91 7.22
N ASP A 290 22.35 -6.29 8.23
CA ASP A 290 21.52 -5.09 8.05
C ASP A 290 22.34 -3.91 7.49
N ALA A 291 23.58 -3.72 7.96
CA ALA A 291 24.48 -2.69 7.45
C ALA A 291 24.86 -2.93 5.98
N ALA A 292 25.14 -4.17 5.59
CA ALA A 292 25.45 -4.54 4.21
C ALA A 292 24.28 -4.30 3.26
N VAL A 293 23.08 -4.70 3.66
CA VAL A 293 21.85 -4.50 2.87
C VAL A 293 21.52 -3.01 2.72
N ARG A 294 21.72 -2.22 3.77
CA ARG A 294 21.63 -0.77 3.71
C ARG A 294 22.65 -0.17 2.73
N GLY A 295 23.90 -0.63 2.80
CA GLY A 295 24.97 -0.18 1.91
C GLY A 295 24.67 -0.48 0.44
N PHE A 296 23.94 -1.57 0.16
CA PHE A 296 23.44 -1.90 -1.18
C PHE A 296 22.34 -0.94 -1.66
N GLY A 297 21.60 -0.29 -0.75
CA GLY A 297 20.59 0.72 -1.07
C GLY A 297 19.15 0.38 -0.72
N TYR A 298 18.89 -0.70 0.03
CA TYR A 298 17.55 -0.97 0.54
C TYR A 298 17.16 0.03 1.62
N PRO A 299 15.92 0.52 1.64
CA PRO A 299 15.45 1.51 2.63
C PRO A 299 15.27 0.91 4.02
N MET A 300 15.04 -0.41 4.12
CA MET A 300 14.91 -1.17 5.36
C MET A 300 15.58 -2.55 5.21
N TRP A 301 16.00 -3.13 6.33
CA TRP A 301 16.88 -4.30 6.37
C TRP A 301 16.20 -5.49 7.03
N PRO A 302 16.58 -6.75 6.74
CA PRO A 302 15.81 -7.93 7.10
C PRO A 302 15.51 -8.07 8.59
N PHE A 303 16.49 -7.83 9.46
CA PHE A 303 16.28 -7.97 10.89
C PHE A 303 15.59 -6.76 11.50
N GLN A 304 15.91 -5.56 11.07
CA GLN A 304 15.21 -4.35 11.48
C GLN A 304 13.73 -4.37 11.07
N VAL A 305 13.41 -4.87 9.87
CA VAL A 305 12.00 -5.04 9.43
C VAL A 305 11.28 -6.06 10.32
N SER A 306 11.96 -7.15 10.67
CA SER A 306 11.40 -8.19 11.53
C SER A 306 11.13 -7.69 12.95
N ASP A 307 12.03 -6.87 13.50
CA ASP A 307 11.88 -6.24 14.80
C ASP A 307 10.72 -5.21 14.80
N LEU A 308 10.66 -4.36 13.78
CA LEU A 308 9.58 -3.38 13.61
C LEU A 308 8.19 -4.02 13.41
N ALA A 309 8.14 -5.14 12.69
CA ALA A 309 6.89 -5.86 12.42
C ALA A 309 6.37 -6.62 13.66
N GLY A 310 7.26 -6.98 14.57
CA GLY A 310 7.00 -7.84 15.72
C GLY A 310 7.30 -9.31 15.46
N GLY A 311 7.97 -9.95 16.41
CA GLY A 311 8.39 -11.36 16.32
C GLY A 311 7.25 -12.37 16.28
N ASP A 312 6.09 -12.01 16.78
CA ASP A 312 4.84 -12.78 16.79
C ASP A 312 4.31 -13.06 15.38
N ILE A 313 4.43 -12.09 14.45
CA ILE A 313 4.04 -12.29 13.05
C ILE A 313 4.93 -13.34 12.38
N GLY A 314 6.25 -13.24 12.57
CA GLY A 314 7.21 -14.23 12.07
C GLY A 314 6.98 -15.62 12.68
N TRP A 315 6.63 -15.68 13.96
CA TRP A 315 6.26 -16.91 14.65
C TRP A 315 5.00 -17.56 14.08
N ALA A 316 3.93 -16.80 13.91
CA ALA A 316 2.66 -17.28 13.33
C ALA A 316 2.86 -17.81 11.89
N THR A 317 3.70 -17.16 11.09
CA THR A 317 4.00 -17.58 9.72
C THR A 317 4.78 -18.91 9.71
N ARG A 318 5.73 -19.12 10.65
CA ARG A 318 6.49 -20.38 10.75
C ARG A 318 5.68 -21.58 11.24
N LYS A 319 4.54 -21.35 11.88
CA LYS A 319 3.62 -22.42 12.33
C LYS A 319 2.66 -22.92 11.26
N ARG A 320 2.54 -22.21 10.18
CA ARG A 320 1.72 -22.56 9.01
C ARG A 320 2.47 -23.50 8.08
#